data_5c2fc486a373818cc85d69337af9c41a
#
_entry.id   5c2fc486a373818cc85d69337af9c41a
#
_cell.length_a   1.000
_cell.length_b   1.000
_cell.length_c   1.000
_cell.angle_alpha   90.00
_cell.angle_beta   90.00
_cell.angle_gamma   90.00
#
_symmetry.space_group_name_H-M   'P 1'
#
loop_
_entity.id
_entity.type
_entity.pdbx_description
1 polymer ?
#
loop_
_entity_poly.entity_id
_entity_poly.type
_entity_poly.pdbx_seq_one_letter_code
_entity_poly.pdbx_strand_id
1 'polypeptide(L)'
;ASFIGATTVRVNHIGYEDRAPTDEEMESMKNMVRQAMEDGALGVGSSLIYAPAFYSSTEELIELCKVASEYDGMYISHMRSEGNRLLESMDELIRIADEANIRAEIYHLKMSGKENWSKYDAVVKKIDSARAAGLHITTDMYTYVAGATGLDASMPPWVQEGGYEKW
;
A
#
# COMPACT_ATOMS: atom_id res chain seq x y z
N ALA A 1 2.77 -17.87 7.97
CA ALA A 1 3.21 -16.49 8.04
C ALA A 1 2.31 -15.63 7.17
N SER A 2 2.06 -14.39 7.57
CA SER A 2 1.19 -13.44 6.88
C SER A 2 1.70 -12.01 7.11
N PHE A 3 1.23 -11.07 6.31
CA PHE A 3 1.37 -9.64 6.60
C PHE A 3 0.22 -9.17 7.47
N ILE A 4 0.47 -8.15 8.30
CA ILE A 4 -0.63 -7.36 8.88
C ILE A 4 -1.17 -6.41 7.81
N GLY A 5 -2.47 -6.43 7.58
CA GLY A 5 -3.10 -5.52 6.60
C GLY A 5 -3.24 -4.10 7.15
N ALA A 6 -2.68 -3.11 6.48
CA ALA A 6 -2.86 -1.70 6.87
C ALA A 6 -4.34 -1.32 6.90
N THR A 7 -5.15 -1.84 5.97
CA THR A 7 -6.61 -1.68 5.97
C THR A 7 -7.24 -2.25 7.23
N THR A 8 -6.81 -3.44 7.67
CA THR A 8 -7.32 -4.06 8.91
C THR A 8 -6.99 -3.21 10.11
N VAL A 9 -5.76 -2.71 10.19
CA VAL A 9 -5.34 -1.79 11.26
C VAL A 9 -6.23 -0.54 11.26
N ARG A 10 -6.42 0.09 10.09
CA ARG A 10 -7.27 1.28 9.96
C ARG A 10 -8.73 1.03 10.37
N VAL A 11 -9.34 -0.05 9.87
CA VAL A 11 -10.75 -0.40 10.18
C VAL A 11 -10.97 -0.57 11.69
N ASN A 12 -10.02 -1.16 12.40
CA ASN A 12 -10.14 -1.39 13.84
C ASN A 12 -10.07 -0.11 14.68
N HIS A 13 -9.55 0.99 14.14
CA HIS A 13 -9.33 2.23 14.89
C HIS A 13 -10.14 3.41 14.35
N ILE A 14 -10.29 3.51 13.01
CA ILE A 14 -10.94 4.66 12.35
C ILE A 14 -12.25 4.21 11.66
N GLY A 15 -12.36 2.93 11.30
CA GLY A 15 -13.48 2.44 10.49
C GLY A 15 -13.33 2.82 9.03
N TYR A 16 -14.46 3.21 8.41
CA TYR A 16 -14.54 3.55 6.98
C TYR A 16 -14.60 5.06 6.73
N GLU A 17 -14.19 5.88 7.69
CA GLU A 17 -14.21 7.33 7.57
C GLU A 17 -13.04 7.82 6.70
N ASP A 18 -13.32 8.82 5.84
CA ASP A 18 -12.32 9.53 5.06
C ASP A 18 -11.73 10.68 5.89
N ARG A 19 -10.85 10.33 6.83
CA ARG A 19 -10.11 11.27 7.68
C ARG A 19 -8.75 10.71 8.09
N ALA A 20 -7.87 11.57 8.53
CA ALA A 20 -6.64 11.14 9.19
C ALA A 20 -6.94 10.55 10.59
N PRO A 21 -6.09 9.63 11.09
CA PRO A 21 -6.11 9.22 12.48
C PRO A 21 -5.79 10.40 13.41
N THR A 22 -6.33 10.38 14.63
CA THR A 22 -5.80 11.21 15.72
C THR A 22 -4.46 10.66 16.20
N ASP A 23 -3.73 11.42 17.02
CA ASP A 23 -2.46 10.95 17.58
C ASP A 23 -2.65 9.68 18.43
N GLU A 24 -3.73 9.60 19.20
CA GLU A 24 -4.05 8.41 20.01
C GLU A 24 -4.43 7.21 19.15
N GLU A 25 -5.20 7.43 18.07
CA GLU A 25 -5.53 6.37 17.12
C GLU A 25 -4.26 5.88 16.40
N MET A 26 -3.39 6.78 15.97
CA MET A 26 -2.12 6.41 15.33
C MET A 26 -1.24 5.57 16.27
N GLU A 27 -1.09 5.94 17.53
CA GLU A 27 -0.33 5.14 18.48
C GLU A 27 -0.96 3.76 18.72
N SER A 28 -2.29 3.67 18.74
CA SER A 28 -3.00 2.40 18.86
C SER A 28 -2.81 1.53 17.61
N MET A 29 -2.84 2.13 16.42
CA MET A 29 -2.54 1.46 15.14
C MET A 29 -1.11 0.92 15.10
N LYS A 30 -0.13 1.71 15.54
CA LYS A 30 1.28 1.31 15.66
C LYS A 30 1.46 0.14 16.64
N ASN A 31 0.75 0.16 17.76
CA ASN A 31 0.77 -0.94 18.72
C ASN A 31 0.19 -2.23 18.14
N MET A 32 -0.87 -2.14 17.32
CA MET A 32 -1.41 -3.31 16.61
C MET A 32 -0.41 -3.89 15.62
N VAL A 33 0.33 -3.05 14.88
CA VAL A 33 1.41 -3.50 13.99
C VAL A 33 2.52 -4.17 14.81
N ARG A 34 2.94 -3.54 15.92
CA ARG A 34 3.99 -4.12 16.80
C ARG A 34 3.61 -5.50 17.30
N GLN A 35 2.39 -5.66 17.82
CA GLN A 35 1.91 -6.95 18.27
C GLN A 35 1.92 -7.99 17.14
N ALA A 36 1.45 -7.62 15.93
CA ALA A 36 1.47 -8.52 14.80
C ALA A 36 2.90 -8.96 14.42
N MET A 37 3.88 -8.04 14.48
CA MET A 37 5.28 -8.37 14.22
C MET A 37 5.85 -9.30 15.29
N GLU A 38 5.53 -9.09 16.56
CA GLU A 38 5.90 -9.99 17.67
C GLU A 38 5.27 -11.38 17.51
N ASP A 39 4.06 -11.46 16.97
CA ASP A 39 3.37 -12.72 16.66
C ASP A 39 3.90 -13.40 15.37
N GLY A 40 4.89 -12.81 14.69
CA GLY A 40 5.58 -13.37 13.54
C GLY A 40 5.01 -12.96 12.18
N ALA A 41 4.39 -11.78 12.08
CA ALA A 41 4.04 -11.20 10.79
C ALA A 41 5.29 -10.88 9.97
N LEU A 42 5.16 -10.94 8.62
CA LEU A 42 6.25 -10.64 7.70
C LEU A 42 6.46 -9.13 7.48
N GLY A 43 5.51 -8.32 7.90
CA GLY A 43 5.51 -6.89 7.67
C GLY A 43 4.10 -6.34 7.45
N VAL A 44 4.00 -5.17 6.82
CA VAL A 44 2.74 -4.47 6.51
C VAL A 44 2.36 -4.67 5.05
N GLY A 45 1.11 -5.06 4.80
CA GLY A 45 0.54 -5.16 3.45
C GLY A 45 -0.57 -4.14 3.24
N SER A 46 -0.65 -3.56 2.06
CA SER A 46 -1.72 -2.61 1.71
C SER A 46 -2.33 -2.87 0.34
N SER A 47 -3.57 -2.38 0.15
CA SER A 47 -4.29 -2.40 -1.13
C SER A 47 -5.01 -1.06 -1.30
N LEU A 48 -4.31 -0.09 -1.87
CA LEU A 48 -4.65 1.32 -1.79
C LEU A 48 -5.71 1.79 -2.79
N ILE A 49 -6.27 0.90 -3.61
CA ILE A 49 -7.41 1.21 -4.50
C ILE A 49 -8.76 0.99 -3.82
N TYR A 50 -8.81 0.29 -2.69
CA TYR A 50 -10.04 -0.06 -1.99
C TYR A 50 -10.27 0.83 -0.78
N ALA A 51 -11.52 1.25 -0.54
CA ALA A 51 -11.87 1.90 0.72
C ALA A 51 -11.89 0.86 1.87
N PRO A 52 -11.47 1.23 3.09
CA PRO A 52 -10.98 2.55 3.49
C PRO A 52 -9.47 2.77 3.31
N ALA A 53 -8.71 1.81 2.75
CA ALA A 53 -7.27 1.96 2.51
C ALA A 53 -6.96 3.14 1.58
N PHE A 54 -7.87 3.45 0.64
CA PHE A 54 -7.75 4.59 -0.25
C PHE A 54 -7.60 5.93 0.49
N TYR A 55 -8.20 6.04 1.69
CA TYR A 55 -8.16 7.25 2.52
C TYR A 55 -6.88 7.40 3.35
N SER A 56 -6.06 6.34 3.44
CA SER A 56 -4.78 6.40 4.14
C SER A 56 -3.83 7.36 3.43
N SER A 57 -3.24 8.28 4.18
CA SER A 57 -2.16 9.12 3.65
C SER A 57 -0.85 8.33 3.54
N THR A 58 0.08 8.84 2.74
CA THR A 58 1.43 8.28 2.66
C THR A 58 2.13 8.32 4.02
N GLU A 59 1.92 9.39 4.79
CA GLU A 59 2.45 9.58 6.14
C GLU A 59 1.94 8.52 7.12
N GLU A 60 0.63 8.20 7.06
CA GLU A 60 0.04 7.11 7.85
C GLU A 60 0.75 5.78 7.58
N LEU A 61 0.94 5.46 6.30
CA LEU A 61 1.62 4.22 5.90
C LEU A 61 3.09 4.20 6.32
N ILE A 62 3.80 5.34 6.23
CA ILE A 62 5.19 5.47 6.69
C ILE A 62 5.28 5.16 8.19
N GLU A 63 4.39 5.72 9.02
CA GLU A 63 4.41 5.49 10.48
C GLU A 63 4.17 4.02 10.83
N LEU A 64 3.25 3.34 10.16
CA LEU A 64 3.03 1.91 10.35
C LEU A 64 4.24 1.07 9.88
N CYS A 65 4.83 1.44 8.75
CA CYS A 65 5.99 0.77 8.19
C CYS A 65 7.25 0.96 9.04
N LYS A 66 7.44 2.11 9.70
CA LYS A 66 8.53 2.32 10.67
C LYS A 66 8.50 1.28 11.78
N VAL A 67 7.31 0.97 12.31
CA VAL A 67 7.18 -0.08 13.32
C VAL A 67 7.58 -1.45 12.77
N ALA A 68 7.13 -1.81 11.58
CA ALA A 68 7.51 -3.09 10.97
C ALA A 68 9.01 -3.17 10.67
N SER A 69 9.64 -2.04 10.32
CA SER A 69 11.08 -1.94 10.08
C SER A 69 11.92 -2.27 11.32
N GLU A 70 11.45 -1.96 12.53
CA GLU A 70 12.12 -2.32 13.79
C GLU A 70 12.31 -3.83 13.97
N TYR A 71 11.50 -4.65 13.27
CA TYR A 71 11.50 -6.12 13.30
C TYR A 71 12.07 -6.75 12.01
N ASP A 72 12.81 -6.01 11.21
CA ASP A 72 13.29 -6.43 9.88
C ASP A 72 12.13 -6.88 8.95
N GLY A 73 10.97 -6.29 9.12
CA GLY A 73 9.80 -6.54 8.29
C GLY A 73 9.93 -5.97 6.88
N MET A 74 8.89 -6.14 6.07
CA MET A 74 8.80 -5.55 4.75
C MET A 74 7.42 -4.92 4.49
N TYR A 75 7.35 -4.05 3.50
CA TYR A 75 6.11 -3.47 3.01
C TYR A 75 5.74 -4.08 1.66
N ILE A 76 4.50 -4.52 1.48
CA ILE A 76 3.99 -4.99 0.18
C ILE A 76 2.72 -4.23 -0.17
N SER A 77 2.59 -3.75 -1.41
CA SER A 77 1.47 -2.92 -1.80
C SER A 77 0.88 -3.27 -3.17
N HIS A 78 -0.44 -3.51 -3.18
CA HIS A 78 -1.25 -3.17 -4.33
C HIS A 78 -1.33 -1.64 -4.35
N MET A 79 -0.59 -1.02 -5.24
CA MET A 79 -0.39 0.43 -5.28
C MET A 79 -1.70 1.20 -5.52
N ARG A 80 -1.72 2.47 -5.15
CA ARG A 80 -2.88 3.37 -5.25
C ARG A 80 -3.41 3.54 -6.67
N SER A 81 -2.57 3.37 -7.67
CA SER A 81 -2.96 3.34 -9.08
C SER A 81 -2.01 2.48 -9.89
N GLU A 82 -2.56 1.61 -10.70
CA GLU A 82 -1.83 0.81 -11.69
C GLU A 82 -2.07 1.32 -13.12
N GLY A 83 -2.85 2.40 -13.25
CA GLY A 83 -3.25 3.01 -14.50
C GLY A 83 -2.59 4.37 -14.75
N ASN A 84 -3.42 5.40 -14.91
CA ASN A 84 -2.96 6.73 -15.32
C ASN A 84 -1.96 7.37 -14.34
N ARG A 85 -2.11 7.09 -13.04
CA ARG A 85 -1.24 7.59 -11.98
C ARG A 85 -0.22 6.57 -11.46
N LEU A 86 0.12 5.57 -12.27
CA LEU A 86 1.06 4.50 -11.90
C LEU A 86 2.40 5.04 -11.39
N LEU A 87 3.02 5.97 -12.11
CA LEU A 87 4.35 6.49 -11.74
C LEU A 87 4.32 7.27 -10.42
N GLU A 88 3.24 7.97 -10.14
CA GLU A 88 3.02 8.66 -8.86
C GLU A 88 2.85 7.65 -7.71
N SER A 89 2.12 6.56 -7.95
CA SER A 89 1.95 5.48 -6.96
C SER A 89 3.25 4.73 -6.67
N MET A 90 4.13 4.63 -7.67
CA MET A 90 5.49 4.11 -7.47
C MET A 90 6.33 5.08 -6.63
N ASP A 91 6.19 6.40 -6.84
CA ASP A 91 6.87 7.40 -6.00
C ASP A 91 6.41 7.30 -4.54
N GLU A 92 5.11 7.09 -4.32
CA GLU A 92 4.55 6.84 -2.97
C GLU A 92 5.20 5.62 -2.30
N LEU A 93 5.24 4.48 -2.99
CA LEU A 93 5.84 3.25 -2.45
C LEU A 93 7.34 3.43 -2.18
N ILE A 94 8.08 4.05 -3.10
CA ILE A 94 9.51 4.31 -2.94
C ILE A 94 9.76 5.26 -1.75
N ARG A 95 8.92 6.30 -1.60
CA ARG A 95 8.97 7.20 -0.46
C ARG A 95 8.73 6.48 0.87
N ILE A 96 7.75 5.58 0.91
CA ILE A 96 7.48 4.76 2.10
C ILE A 96 8.71 3.88 2.43
N ALA A 97 9.30 3.24 1.42
CA ALA A 97 10.49 2.41 1.61
C ALA A 97 11.68 3.21 2.16
N ASP A 98 11.90 4.41 1.65
CA ASP A 98 12.99 5.30 2.05
C ASP A 98 12.78 5.85 3.47
N GLU A 99 11.65 6.53 3.71
CA GLU A 99 11.39 7.22 4.97
C GLU A 99 11.13 6.27 6.16
N ALA A 100 10.62 5.06 5.89
CA ALA A 100 10.47 4.03 6.92
C ALA A 100 11.70 3.11 7.02
N ASN A 101 12.69 3.27 6.17
CA ASN A 101 13.86 2.41 6.06
C ASN A 101 13.47 0.92 6.03
N ILE A 102 12.57 0.55 5.10
CA ILE A 102 11.96 -0.77 5.00
C ILE A 102 12.12 -1.33 3.59
N ARG A 103 12.31 -2.65 3.48
CA ARG A 103 12.22 -3.34 2.19
C ARG A 103 10.80 -3.23 1.65
N ALA A 104 10.64 -2.96 0.36
CA ALA A 104 9.30 -2.86 -0.23
C ALA A 104 9.14 -3.71 -1.48
N GLU A 105 7.92 -4.21 -1.67
CA GLU A 105 7.53 -4.96 -2.85
C GLU A 105 6.33 -4.33 -3.55
N ILE A 106 6.47 -4.14 -4.86
CA ILE A 106 5.36 -3.79 -5.73
C ILE A 106 4.62 -5.08 -6.06
N TYR A 107 3.45 -5.25 -5.46
CA TYR A 107 2.63 -6.44 -5.67
C TYR A 107 2.01 -6.44 -7.07
N HIS A 108 2.13 -7.57 -7.79
CA HIS A 108 1.55 -7.81 -9.14
C HIS A 108 1.70 -6.61 -10.11
N LEU A 109 2.93 -6.15 -10.28
CA LEU A 109 3.25 -5.00 -11.15
C LEU A 109 2.59 -5.15 -12.53
N LYS A 110 1.84 -4.15 -12.92
CA LYS A 110 1.25 -4.04 -14.25
C LYS A 110 1.01 -2.59 -14.64
N MET A 111 0.90 -2.37 -15.93
CA MET A 111 0.43 -1.11 -16.51
C MET A 111 -0.99 -1.35 -17.04
N SER A 112 -1.98 -1.08 -16.19
CA SER A 112 -3.40 -1.31 -16.50
C SER A 112 -3.89 -0.34 -17.58
N GLY A 113 -4.50 -0.90 -18.64
CA GLY A 113 -4.96 -0.15 -19.80
C GLY A 113 -3.87 0.04 -20.86
N LYS A 114 -4.25 -0.13 -22.13
CA LYS A 114 -3.32 -0.03 -23.27
C LYS A 114 -2.64 1.33 -23.35
N GLU A 115 -3.34 2.38 -22.96
CA GLU A 115 -2.84 3.76 -22.89
C GLU A 115 -1.66 3.92 -21.93
N ASN A 116 -1.50 3.02 -20.99
CA ASN A 116 -0.44 3.04 -19.99
C ASN A 116 0.78 2.18 -20.37
N TRP A 117 0.72 1.38 -21.40
CA TRP A 117 1.83 0.49 -21.79
C TRP A 117 3.10 1.25 -22.19
N SER A 118 2.95 2.47 -22.72
CA SER A 118 4.09 3.34 -23.02
C SER A 118 4.90 3.76 -21.81
N LYS A 119 4.41 3.53 -20.59
CA LYS A 119 5.12 3.84 -19.33
C LYS A 119 6.18 2.79 -18.95
N TYR A 120 6.26 1.67 -19.66
CA TYR A 120 7.15 0.55 -19.33
C TYR A 120 8.59 0.98 -19.00
N ASP A 121 9.23 1.72 -19.91
CA ASP A 121 10.62 2.14 -19.72
C ASP A 121 10.78 3.05 -18.48
N ALA A 122 9.79 3.91 -18.22
CA ALA A 122 9.79 4.78 -17.04
C ALA A 122 9.61 3.97 -15.74
N VAL A 123 8.78 2.91 -15.76
CA VAL A 123 8.58 1.99 -14.64
C VAL A 123 9.88 1.27 -14.30
N VAL A 124 10.52 0.64 -15.30
CA VAL A 124 11.80 -0.06 -15.11
C VAL A 124 12.87 0.89 -14.59
N LYS A 125 13.02 2.06 -15.23
CA LYS A 125 13.99 3.07 -14.82
C LYS A 125 13.77 3.53 -13.37
N LYS A 126 12.52 3.67 -12.94
CA LYS A 126 12.19 4.11 -11.58
C LYS A 126 12.62 3.06 -10.54
N ILE A 127 12.35 1.78 -10.80
CA ILE A 127 12.80 0.67 -9.95
C ILE A 127 14.33 0.61 -9.88
N ASP A 128 15.00 0.66 -11.04
CA ASP A 128 16.46 0.58 -11.11
C ASP A 128 17.11 1.79 -10.40
N SER A 129 16.53 2.98 -10.54
CA SER A 129 17.01 4.18 -9.85
C SER A 129 16.89 4.06 -8.33
N ALA A 130 15.77 3.54 -7.83
CA ALA A 130 15.57 3.31 -6.40
C ALA A 130 16.58 2.27 -5.85
N ARG A 131 16.79 1.18 -6.58
CA ARG A 131 17.80 0.17 -6.24
C ARG A 131 19.22 0.72 -6.27
N ALA A 132 19.55 1.53 -7.26
CA ALA A 132 20.86 2.20 -7.35
C ALA A 132 21.10 3.20 -6.20
N ALA A 133 20.02 3.77 -5.65
CA ALA A 133 20.06 4.60 -4.45
C ALA A 133 20.18 3.80 -3.14
N GLY A 134 20.18 2.46 -3.21
CA GLY A 134 20.36 1.57 -2.05
C GLY A 134 19.05 1.04 -1.45
N LEU A 135 17.89 1.35 -2.05
CA LEU A 135 16.60 0.84 -1.58
C LEU A 135 16.37 -0.61 -2.03
N HIS A 136 15.81 -1.42 -1.16
CA HIS A 136 15.44 -2.80 -1.46
C HIS A 136 14.01 -2.85 -2.03
N ILE A 137 13.89 -2.63 -3.34
CA ILE A 137 12.60 -2.70 -4.05
C ILE A 137 12.54 -3.99 -4.87
N THR A 138 11.52 -4.81 -4.61
CA THR A 138 11.19 -6.01 -5.37
C THR A 138 9.84 -5.86 -6.06
N THR A 139 9.51 -6.78 -6.96
CA THR A 139 8.21 -6.82 -7.62
C THR A 139 7.89 -8.23 -8.03
N ASP A 140 6.63 -8.61 -7.93
CA ASP A 140 6.08 -9.81 -8.53
C ASP A 140 5.14 -9.46 -9.70
N MET A 141 4.74 -10.45 -10.45
CA MET A 141 3.74 -10.31 -11.52
C MET A 141 3.08 -11.66 -11.83
N TYR A 142 1.88 -11.61 -12.35
CA TYR A 142 1.22 -12.78 -12.93
C TYR A 142 1.30 -12.76 -14.47
N THR A 143 1.19 -13.93 -15.09
CA THR A 143 1.37 -14.10 -16.54
C THR A 143 0.06 -14.09 -17.34
N TYR A 144 -1.05 -13.68 -16.75
CA TYR A 144 -2.35 -13.56 -17.40
C TYR A 144 -2.54 -12.19 -18.04
N VAL A 145 -3.27 -12.16 -19.15
CA VAL A 145 -3.61 -10.91 -19.88
C VAL A 145 -4.86 -10.21 -19.32
N ALA A 146 -5.37 -10.68 -18.21
CA ALA A 146 -6.56 -10.13 -17.54
C ALA A 146 -6.33 -10.05 -16.03
N GLY A 147 -7.03 -9.15 -15.36
CA GLY A 147 -7.14 -9.05 -13.91
C GLY A 147 -8.56 -9.33 -13.44
N ALA A 148 -8.70 -9.67 -12.16
CA ALA A 148 -9.99 -9.83 -11.51
C ALA A 148 -10.00 -9.11 -10.18
N THR A 149 -11.12 -8.44 -9.86
CA THR A 149 -11.33 -7.73 -8.60
C THR A 149 -12.82 -7.63 -8.29
N GLY A 150 -13.17 -7.11 -7.11
CA GLY A 150 -14.55 -6.82 -6.74
C GLY A 150 -15.13 -5.64 -7.54
N LEU A 151 -16.45 -5.63 -7.72
CA LEU A 151 -17.16 -4.58 -8.42
C LEU A 151 -16.97 -3.20 -7.75
N ASP A 152 -16.79 -3.19 -6.45
CA ASP A 152 -16.50 -2.01 -5.62
C ASP A 152 -15.26 -1.24 -6.07
N ALA A 153 -14.24 -1.92 -6.64
CA ALA A 153 -13.06 -1.28 -7.19
C ALA A 153 -13.36 -0.35 -8.39
N SER A 154 -14.52 -0.47 -9.01
CA SER A 154 -14.98 0.41 -10.10
C SER A 154 -15.75 1.64 -9.59
N MET A 155 -16.10 1.69 -8.32
CA MET A 155 -16.85 2.79 -7.71
C MET A 155 -15.91 3.90 -7.25
N PRO A 156 -16.29 5.18 -7.43
CA PRO A 156 -15.53 6.29 -6.87
C PRO A 156 -15.39 6.15 -5.33
N PRO A 157 -14.24 6.47 -4.75
CA PRO A 157 -14.01 6.32 -3.30
C PRO A 157 -15.04 7.03 -2.40
N TRP A 158 -15.55 8.20 -2.85
CA TRP A 158 -16.56 8.96 -2.09
C TRP A 158 -17.90 8.22 -1.95
N VAL A 159 -18.23 7.28 -2.85
CA VAL A 159 -19.43 6.42 -2.72
C VAL A 159 -19.23 5.41 -1.60
N GLN A 160 -18.00 5.02 -1.36
CA GLN A 160 -17.64 3.94 -0.44
C GLN A 160 -17.42 4.42 1.00
N GLU A 161 -17.48 5.75 1.23
CA GLU A 161 -17.31 6.34 2.56
C GLU A 161 -18.41 5.88 3.51
N GLY A 162 -17.99 5.40 4.67
CA GLY A 162 -18.89 4.85 5.70
C GLY A 162 -19.22 3.38 5.56
N GLY A 163 -18.66 2.68 4.55
CA GLY A 163 -18.76 1.24 4.36
C GLY A 163 -20.07 0.76 3.74
N TYR A 164 -20.19 -0.55 3.65
CA TYR A 164 -21.28 -1.25 2.93
C TYR A 164 -22.70 -0.94 3.43
N GLU A 165 -22.83 -0.48 4.67
CA GLU A 165 -24.14 -0.12 5.21
C GLU A 165 -24.70 1.20 4.65
N LYS A 166 -23.85 1.99 3.98
CA LYS A 166 -24.22 3.28 3.39
C LYS A 166 -24.32 3.29 1.87
N TRP A 167 -24.02 2.18 1.22
CA TRP A 167 -24.04 2.04 -0.26
C TRP A 167 -25.42 1.66 -0.77
#